data_4e498c2ac07c845d6e7a3926849789ae
#
_entry.id   4e498c2ac07c845d6e7a3926849789ae
#
_cell.length_a   1.000
_cell.length_b   1.000
_cell.length_c   1.000
_cell.angle_alpha   90.00
_cell.angle_beta   90.00
_cell.angle_gamma   90.00
#
_symmetry.space_group_name_H-M   'P 1'
#
loop_
_entity.id
_entity.type
_entity.pdbx_description
1 polymer ?
#
loop_
_entity_poly.entity_id
_entity_poly.type
_entity_poly.pdbx_seq_one_letter_code
_entity_poly.pdbx_strand_id
1 'polypeptide(L)'
;MMLPNHTPLHVAEQFRILHTLYPGRIDLGVGRATGATDAVTGAALTSGPQRDPAPASGPHQDRDAFDASLRELLAFGGRREFPAGAAAGAADIRVMPDDVPLPPVYLLGSSASAARTAAALGLPYAMTAGFRDPALAVEGLRLYRQRFTPARDGDHPYAIVVLRAWVGDDREHAEALASPERLANVRQLAGDAAALVPVHKALAYRFSEPEHAVRDRLDLRSDLVGGPAEVADQLTALAEASGADEVMLVTNTHEPADRVASFRRLAAAVGLTAPASA
;
A
#
# COMPACT_ATOMS: atom_id res chain seq x y z
N MET A 1 0.69 -1.84 -7.64
CA MET A 1 -0.07 -2.65 -8.63
C MET A 1 -1.09 -3.51 -7.89
N MET A 2 -2.36 -3.43 -8.26
CA MET A 2 -3.44 -4.29 -7.74
C MET A 2 -3.46 -5.57 -8.57
N LEU A 3 -2.66 -6.55 -8.17
CA LEU A 3 -2.38 -7.73 -8.99
C LEU A 3 -3.64 -8.50 -9.45
N PRO A 4 -4.73 -8.60 -8.66
CA PRO A 4 -5.95 -9.28 -9.14
C PRO A 4 -6.59 -8.68 -10.39
N ASN A 5 -6.29 -7.42 -10.71
CA ASN A 5 -6.83 -6.72 -11.89
C ASN A 5 -5.97 -6.93 -13.15
N HIS A 6 -4.86 -7.66 -13.05
CA HIS A 6 -3.88 -7.80 -14.13
C HIS A 6 -3.38 -9.22 -14.26
N THR A 7 -2.96 -9.60 -15.48
CA THR A 7 -2.28 -10.88 -15.65
C THR A 7 -0.82 -10.77 -15.23
N PRO A 8 -0.26 -11.76 -14.55
CA PRO A 8 1.14 -11.76 -14.11
C PRO A 8 2.14 -11.48 -15.23
N LEU A 9 1.93 -12.06 -16.41
CA LEU A 9 2.78 -11.84 -17.59
C LEU A 9 2.81 -10.37 -18.01
N HIS A 10 1.65 -9.72 -18.17
CA HIS A 10 1.59 -8.29 -18.52
C HIS A 10 2.30 -7.41 -17.50
N VAL A 11 2.13 -7.70 -16.21
CA VAL A 11 2.83 -6.96 -15.15
C VAL A 11 4.34 -7.14 -15.28
N ALA A 12 4.80 -8.37 -15.54
CA ALA A 12 6.21 -8.65 -15.71
C ALA A 12 6.79 -7.85 -16.90
N GLU A 13 6.14 -7.86 -18.06
CA GLU A 13 6.58 -7.13 -19.25
C GLU A 13 6.60 -5.61 -19.02
N GLN A 14 5.52 -5.04 -18.49
CA GLN A 14 5.44 -3.61 -18.22
C GLN A 14 6.57 -3.14 -17.28
N PHE A 15 6.82 -3.88 -16.21
CA PHE A 15 7.84 -3.48 -15.25
C PHE A 15 9.28 -3.75 -15.72
N ARG A 16 9.51 -4.73 -16.58
CA ARG A 16 10.80 -4.88 -17.28
C ARG A 16 11.06 -3.72 -18.23
N ILE A 17 10.06 -3.27 -19.00
CA ILE A 17 10.17 -2.09 -19.85
C ILE A 17 10.50 -0.84 -19.01
N LEU A 18 9.76 -0.61 -17.92
CA LEU A 18 10.04 0.52 -17.04
C LEU A 18 11.45 0.44 -16.42
N HIS A 19 11.88 -0.75 -16.03
CA HIS A 19 13.22 -0.94 -15.47
C HIS A 19 14.32 -0.71 -16.53
N THR A 20 14.07 -1.06 -17.78
CA THR A 20 14.96 -0.76 -18.91
C THR A 20 15.11 0.76 -19.12
N LEU A 21 13.98 1.47 -19.10
CA LEU A 21 13.96 2.92 -19.33
C LEU A 21 14.55 3.70 -18.15
N TYR A 22 14.40 3.19 -16.93
CA TYR A 22 14.80 3.87 -15.69
C TYR A 22 15.52 2.91 -14.74
N PRO A 23 16.76 2.46 -15.09
CA PRO A 23 17.48 1.46 -14.30
C PRO A 23 17.71 1.92 -12.86
N GLY A 24 17.40 1.06 -11.89
CA GLY A 24 17.59 1.32 -10.46
C GLY A 24 16.64 2.37 -9.85
N ARG A 25 15.64 2.84 -10.61
CA ARG A 25 14.69 3.88 -10.15
C ARG A 25 13.26 3.37 -10.00
N ILE A 26 13.01 2.11 -10.31
CA ILE A 26 11.66 1.52 -10.32
C ILE A 26 11.60 0.41 -9.28
N ASP A 27 10.57 0.46 -8.45
CA ASP A 27 10.14 -0.62 -7.57
C ASP A 27 8.73 -1.08 -7.96
N LEU A 28 8.44 -2.37 -7.81
CA LEU A 28 7.13 -2.94 -8.08
C LEU A 28 6.41 -3.28 -6.77
N GLY A 29 5.52 -2.41 -6.32
CA GLY A 29 4.62 -2.71 -5.21
C GLY A 29 3.39 -3.49 -5.66
N VAL A 30 3.13 -4.66 -5.08
CA VAL A 30 1.95 -5.49 -5.39
C VAL A 30 1.06 -5.66 -4.17
N GLY A 31 -0.26 -5.60 -4.38
CA GLY A 31 -1.25 -5.79 -3.33
C GLY A 31 -2.45 -6.59 -3.81
N ARG A 32 -3.18 -7.18 -2.85
CA ARG A 32 -4.34 -8.02 -3.12
C ARG A 32 -5.62 -7.22 -3.36
N ALA A 33 -5.74 -6.03 -2.79
CA ALA A 33 -6.94 -5.21 -2.93
C ALA A 33 -7.21 -4.89 -4.41
N THR A 34 -8.45 -5.01 -4.86
CA THR A 34 -8.86 -4.65 -6.22
C THR A 34 -8.98 -3.15 -6.42
N GLY A 35 -9.01 -2.37 -5.32
CA GLY A 35 -9.21 -0.92 -5.35
C GLY A 35 -10.64 -0.49 -5.64
N ALA A 36 -11.53 -1.44 -5.88
CA ALA A 36 -12.95 -1.16 -6.08
C ALA A 36 -13.68 -1.04 -4.74
N THR A 37 -14.58 -0.07 -4.65
CA THR A 37 -15.43 0.15 -3.47
C THR A 37 -16.84 -0.38 -3.67
N ASP A 38 -17.20 -0.70 -4.91
CA ASP A 38 -18.50 -1.24 -5.29
C ASP A 38 -18.34 -2.46 -6.22
N ALA A 39 -19.39 -3.29 -6.28
CA ALA A 39 -19.37 -4.54 -7.03
C ALA A 39 -19.29 -4.33 -8.55
N VAL A 40 -19.83 -3.25 -9.08
CA VAL A 40 -19.81 -2.95 -10.53
C VAL A 40 -18.40 -2.61 -10.98
N THR A 41 -17.75 -1.69 -10.27
CA THR A 41 -16.34 -1.33 -10.53
C THR A 41 -15.42 -2.53 -10.31
N GLY A 42 -15.66 -3.32 -9.25
CA GLY A 42 -14.92 -4.55 -9.00
C GLY A 42 -15.02 -5.55 -10.16
N ALA A 43 -16.24 -5.78 -10.65
CA ALA A 43 -16.48 -6.64 -11.80
C ALA A 43 -15.80 -6.08 -13.08
N ALA A 44 -15.90 -4.78 -13.35
CA ALA A 44 -15.28 -4.15 -14.51
C ALA A 44 -13.74 -4.24 -14.49
N LEU A 45 -13.11 -4.13 -13.31
CA LEU A 45 -11.67 -4.24 -13.16
C LEU A 45 -11.15 -5.67 -13.29
N THR A 46 -11.96 -6.68 -12.91
CA THR A 46 -11.59 -8.09 -12.95
C THR A 46 -12.09 -8.82 -14.20
N SER A 47 -13.03 -8.23 -14.95
CA SER A 47 -13.59 -8.76 -16.19
C SER A 47 -12.70 -8.44 -17.38
N GLY A 48 -11.62 -9.20 -17.57
CA GLY A 48 -10.92 -9.23 -18.87
C GLY A 48 -11.55 -10.26 -19.79
N PRO A 49 -11.35 -10.18 -21.13
CA PRO A 49 -11.93 -11.12 -22.11
C PRO A 49 -11.49 -12.57 -21.94
N GLN A 50 -10.72 -12.90 -20.94
CA GLN A 50 -10.16 -14.23 -20.67
C GLN A 50 -10.36 -14.71 -19.22
N ARG A 51 -11.15 -14.01 -18.41
CA ARG A 51 -11.54 -14.51 -17.09
C ARG A 51 -13.04 -14.79 -17.12
N ASP A 52 -13.42 -16.04 -16.92
CA ASP A 52 -14.77 -16.37 -16.48
C ASP A 52 -15.07 -15.51 -15.24
N PRO A 53 -16.27 -14.92 -15.15
CA PRO A 53 -16.65 -14.20 -13.94
C PRO A 53 -16.47 -15.17 -12.78
N ALA A 54 -15.43 -14.95 -11.97
CA ALA A 54 -15.23 -15.78 -10.79
C ALA A 54 -16.50 -15.68 -9.96
N PRO A 55 -17.13 -16.82 -9.59
CA PRO A 55 -18.23 -16.79 -8.64
C PRO A 55 -17.73 -15.99 -7.44
N ALA A 56 -18.60 -15.24 -6.77
CA ALA A 56 -18.27 -14.46 -5.59
C ALA A 56 -17.54 -15.37 -4.60
N SER A 57 -16.22 -15.43 -4.77
CA SER A 57 -15.34 -16.34 -4.05
C SER A 57 -15.18 -15.75 -2.67
N GLY A 58 -15.29 -16.58 -1.65
CA GLY A 58 -15.09 -16.14 -0.28
C GLY A 58 -13.65 -15.66 -0.05
N PRO A 59 -13.38 -14.92 1.04
CA PRO A 59 -12.09 -14.26 1.30
C PRO A 59 -10.87 -15.20 1.31
N HIS A 60 -11.07 -16.51 1.41
CA HIS A 60 -9.99 -17.51 1.33
C HIS A 60 -9.61 -17.85 -0.11
N GLN A 61 -10.60 -18.02 -1.00
CA GLN A 61 -10.35 -18.31 -2.42
C GLN A 61 -9.66 -17.14 -3.12
N ASP A 62 -10.04 -15.91 -2.77
CA ASP A 62 -9.38 -14.69 -3.26
C ASP A 62 -7.91 -14.60 -2.84
N ARG A 63 -7.58 -15.16 -1.67
CA ARG A 63 -6.20 -15.21 -1.18
C ARG A 63 -5.37 -16.22 -1.95
N ASP A 64 -5.87 -17.43 -2.14
CA ASP A 64 -5.16 -18.50 -2.84
C ASP A 64 -4.91 -18.12 -4.31
N ALA A 65 -5.89 -17.48 -4.95
CA ALA A 65 -5.76 -16.95 -6.30
C ALA A 65 -4.71 -15.82 -6.38
N PHE A 66 -4.68 -14.92 -5.41
CA PHE A 66 -3.66 -13.87 -5.34
C PHE A 66 -2.27 -14.46 -5.11
N ASP A 67 -2.13 -15.41 -4.18
CA ASP A 67 -0.85 -16.06 -3.88
C ASP A 67 -0.32 -16.84 -5.10
N ALA A 68 -1.20 -17.49 -5.88
CA ALA A 68 -0.85 -18.15 -7.14
C ALA A 68 -0.37 -17.13 -8.19
N SER A 69 -1.11 -16.04 -8.41
CA SER A 69 -0.74 -14.96 -9.34
C SER A 69 0.57 -14.28 -8.96
N LEU A 70 0.81 -14.08 -7.66
CA LEU A 70 2.07 -13.51 -7.18
C LEU A 70 3.26 -14.46 -7.45
N ARG A 71 3.09 -15.76 -7.20
CA ARG A 71 4.14 -16.75 -7.51
C ARG A 71 4.43 -16.81 -9.00
N GLU A 72 3.40 -16.76 -9.84
CA GLU A 72 3.54 -16.73 -11.29
C GLU A 72 4.29 -15.47 -11.77
N LEU A 73 3.97 -14.29 -11.20
CA LEU A 73 4.70 -13.06 -11.48
C LEU A 73 6.19 -13.18 -11.12
N LEU A 74 6.49 -13.76 -9.95
CA LEU A 74 7.87 -13.97 -9.51
C LEU A 74 8.60 -14.99 -10.39
N ALA A 75 7.90 -16.01 -10.91
CA ALA A 75 8.44 -17.00 -11.84
C ALA A 75 8.77 -16.35 -13.20
N PHE A 76 7.87 -15.55 -13.77
CA PHE A 76 8.17 -14.72 -14.95
C PHE A 76 9.35 -13.75 -14.74
N GLY A 77 9.59 -13.35 -13.50
CA GLY A 77 10.75 -12.57 -13.11
C GLY A 77 12.05 -13.35 -12.93
N GLY A 78 12.03 -14.68 -13.14
CA GLY A 78 13.19 -15.56 -12.92
C GLY A 78 13.59 -15.70 -11.45
N ARG A 79 12.71 -15.35 -10.53
CA ARG A 79 12.99 -15.40 -9.08
C ARG A 79 12.61 -16.74 -8.44
N ARG A 80 11.70 -17.49 -9.05
CA ARG A 80 11.16 -18.76 -8.55
C ARG A 80 10.73 -19.67 -9.70
N GLU A 81 10.51 -20.94 -9.39
CA GLU A 81 9.83 -21.88 -10.28
C GLU A 81 8.33 -21.54 -10.39
N PHE A 82 7.71 -21.93 -11.50
CA PHE A 82 6.26 -21.74 -11.67
C PHE A 82 5.48 -22.56 -10.65
N PRO A 83 4.37 -22.01 -10.11
CA PRO A 83 3.54 -22.74 -9.15
C PRO A 83 2.89 -23.96 -9.82
N ALA A 84 2.59 -24.97 -9.03
CA ALA A 84 1.75 -26.09 -9.46
C ALA A 84 0.39 -25.54 -9.93
N GLY A 85 -0.04 -25.92 -11.14
CA GLY A 85 -1.27 -25.40 -11.76
C GLY A 85 -1.08 -24.18 -12.66
N ALA A 86 0.16 -23.69 -12.85
CA ALA A 86 0.44 -22.77 -13.93
C ALA A 86 0.08 -23.35 -15.29
N ALA A 87 -0.23 -22.51 -16.28
CA ALA A 87 -0.55 -22.97 -17.62
C ALA A 87 0.56 -23.86 -18.20
N ALA A 88 0.18 -24.94 -18.90
CA ALA A 88 1.15 -25.80 -19.57
C ALA A 88 1.99 -24.97 -20.55
N GLY A 89 3.32 -25.08 -20.45
CA GLY A 89 4.25 -24.29 -21.26
C GLY A 89 4.52 -22.88 -20.73
N ALA A 90 4.00 -22.47 -19.55
CA ALA A 90 4.27 -21.16 -18.99
C ALA A 90 5.78 -20.90 -18.80
N ALA A 91 6.55 -21.94 -18.51
CA ALA A 91 8.01 -21.83 -18.36
C ALA A 91 8.74 -21.56 -19.70
N ASP A 92 8.10 -21.82 -20.83
CA ASP A 92 8.67 -21.60 -22.16
C ASP A 92 8.38 -20.18 -22.70
N ILE A 93 7.54 -19.41 -21.97
CA ILE A 93 7.18 -18.04 -22.36
C ILE A 93 8.38 -17.12 -22.11
N ARG A 94 8.84 -16.45 -23.16
CA ARG A 94 9.83 -15.39 -23.06
C ARG A 94 9.13 -14.08 -22.68
N VAL A 95 9.47 -13.57 -21.51
CA VAL A 95 8.98 -12.26 -21.03
C VAL A 95 9.90 -11.18 -21.58
N MET A 96 9.36 -10.26 -22.34
CA MET A 96 10.15 -9.19 -22.98
C MET A 96 10.21 -7.90 -22.13
N PRO A 97 11.35 -7.19 -22.19
CA PRO A 97 12.65 -7.58 -22.73
C PRO A 97 13.29 -8.70 -21.90
N ASP A 98 13.83 -9.73 -22.57
CA ASP A 98 14.27 -10.97 -21.92
C ASP A 98 15.55 -10.84 -21.08
N ASP A 99 16.41 -9.90 -21.43
CA ASP A 99 17.69 -9.65 -20.70
C ASP A 99 17.55 -8.77 -19.47
N VAL A 100 16.36 -8.27 -19.17
CA VAL A 100 16.11 -7.35 -18.07
C VAL A 100 15.36 -8.04 -16.94
N PRO A 101 15.89 -8.06 -15.70
CA PRO A 101 15.18 -8.61 -14.56
C PRO A 101 13.97 -7.74 -14.17
N LEU A 102 13.03 -8.30 -13.42
CA LEU A 102 12.06 -7.49 -12.71
C LEU A 102 12.77 -6.56 -11.71
N PRO A 103 12.29 -5.32 -11.55
CA PRO A 103 12.73 -4.48 -10.44
C PRO A 103 12.43 -5.15 -9.10
N PRO A 104 12.92 -4.60 -7.98
CA PRO A 104 12.54 -5.06 -6.65
C PRO A 104 11.02 -5.16 -6.50
N VAL A 105 10.53 -6.30 -6.01
CA VAL A 105 9.09 -6.54 -5.82
C VAL A 105 8.77 -6.45 -4.34
N TYR A 106 7.87 -5.55 -3.98
CA TYR A 106 7.39 -5.32 -2.61
C TYR A 106 5.98 -5.85 -2.46
N LEU A 107 5.71 -6.64 -1.43
CA LEU A 107 4.34 -7.02 -1.09
C LEU A 107 3.71 -5.94 -0.19
N LEU A 108 2.53 -5.42 -0.61
CA LEU A 108 1.76 -4.46 0.17
C LEU A 108 0.61 -5.17 0.87
N GLY A 109 0.42 -4.87 2.15
CA GLY A 109 -0.69 -5.45 2.91
C GLY A 109 -0.89 -4.81 4.28
N SER A 110 -1.98 -5.19 4.95
CA SER A 110 -2.36 -4.68 6.27
C SER A 110 -2.69 -5.79 7.27
N SER A 111 -2.24 -7.01 7.01
CA SER A 111 -2.64 -8.17 7.83
C SER A 111 -1.48 -9.11 8.13
N ALA A 112 -1.59 -9.84 9.23
CA ALA A 112 -0.64 -10.90 9.60
C ALA A 112 -0.51 -11.99 8.50
N SER A 113 -1.55 -12.19 7.68
CA SER A 113 -1.47 -13.11 6.55
C SER A 113 -0.55 -12.58 5.45
N ALA A 114 -0.67 -11.30 5.07
CA ALA A 114 0.22 -10.69 4.10
C ALA A 114 1.68 -10.69 4.60
N ALA A 115 1.89 -10.41 5.90
CA ALA A 115 3.20 -10.50 6.52
C ALA A 115 3.82 -11.91 6.38
N ARG A 116 3.03 -12.97 6.61
CA ARG A 116 3.48 -14.36 6.42
C ARG A 116 3.78 -14.68 4.96
N THR A 117 2.94 -14.25 4.02
CA THR A 117 3.18 -14.45 2.58
C THR A 117 4.47 -13.76 2.14
N ALA A 118 4.68 -12.49 2.52
CA ALA A 118 5.92 -11.77 2.22
C ALA A 118 7.16 -12.48 2.78
N ALA A 119 7.10 -12.87 4.06
CA ALA A 119 8.18 -13.57 4.73
C ALA A 119 8.52 -14.92 4.08
N ALA A 120 7.52 -15.73 3.75
CA ALA A 120 7.71 -17.04 3.10
C ALA A 120 8.23 -16.93 1.66
N LEU A 121 7.96 -15.80 1.00
CA LEU A 121 8.45 -15.53 -0.36
C LEU A 121 9.78 -14.76 -0.38
N GLY A 122 10.35 -14.39 0.76
CA GLY A 122 11.57 -13.59 0.82
C GLY A 122 11.42 -12.22 0.17
N LEU A 123 10.22 -11.63 0.23
CA LEU A 123 9.93 -10.33 -0.38
C LEU A 123 10.02 -9.21 0.65
N PRO A 124 10.51 -8.02 0.28
CA PRO A 124 10.27 -6.79 1.04
C PRO A 124 8.78 -6.60 1.31
N TYR A 125 8.43 -6.10 2.49
CA TYR A 125 7.05 -5.97 2.92
C TYR A 125 6.71 -4.54 3.33
N ALA A 126 5.68 -3.95 2.69
CA ALA A 126 5.13 -2.66 3.06
C ALA A 126 3.80 -2.87 3.80
N MET A 127 3.79 -2.59 5.10
CA MET A 127 2.62 -2.72 5.95
C MET A 127 1.90 -1.40 6.13
N THR A 128 0.66 -1.33 5.67
CA THR A 128 -0.19 -0.16 5.94
C THR A 128 -0.86 -0.28 7.31
N ALA A 129 -0.69 0.76 8.14
CA ALA A 129 -1.32 0.89 9.45
C ALA A 129 -2.67 1.61 9.42
N GLY A 130 -3.11 2.11 8.24
CA GLY A 130 -4.29 2.96 8.13
C GLY A 130 -5.58 2.35 8.69
N PHE A 131 -6.38 3.15 9.43
CA PHE A 131 -7.65 2.82 10.07
C PHE A 131 -7.61 1.65 11.06
N ARG A 132 -6.47 1.37 11.66
CA ARG A 132 -6.29 0.28 12.61
C ARG A 132 -5.44 0.73 13.79
N ASP A 133 -5.44 -0.06 14.85
CA ASP A 133 -4.51 0.09 15.94
C ASP A 133 -3.07 0.02 15.41
N PRO A 134 -2.22 1.03 15.66
CA PRO A 134 -0.81 0.99 15.24
C PRO A 134 -0.05 -0.21 15.80
N ALA A 135 -0.47 -0.77 16.94
CA ALA A 135 0.10 -2.00 17.48
C ALA A 135 0.01 -3.18 16.50
N LEU A 136 -1.03 -3.24 15.67
CA LEU A 136 -1.17 -4.28 14.64
C LEU A 136 -0.09 -4.17 13.55
N ALA A 137 0.36 -2.95 13.23
CA ALA A 137 1.47 -2.76 12.31
C ALA A 137 2.80 -3.23 12.93
N VAL A 138 3.03 -2.88 14.18
CA VAL A 138 4.21 -3.33 14.94
C VAL A 138 4.26 -4.86 15.00
N GLU A 139 3.15 -5.50 15.37
CA GLU A 139 3.06 -6.97 15.43
C GLU A 139 3.24 -7.62 14.05
N GLY A 140 2.64 -7.03 13.02
CA GLY A 140 2.74 -7.53 11.65
C GLY A 140 4.17 -7.49 11.11
N LEU A 141 4.89 -6.39 11.34
CA LEU A 141 6.29 -6.26 10.92
C LEU A 141 7.22 -7.15 11.74
N ARG A 142 6.95 -7.31 13.05
CA ARG A 142 7.69 -8.28 13.88
C ARG A 142 7.48 -9.71 13.38
N LEU A 143 6.26 -10.09 13.09
CA LEU A 143 5.92 -11.41 12.53
C LEU A 143 6.62 -11.65 11.19
N TYR A 144 6.63 -10.65 10.31
CA TYR A 144 7.34 -10.69 9.04
C TYR A 144 8.84 -10.99 9.24
N ARG A 145 9.52 -10.24 10.10
CA ARG A 145 10.96 -10.44 10.37
C ARG A 145 11.27 -11.80 10.98
N GLN A 146 10.45 -12.24 11.94
CA GLN A 146 10.62 -13.55 12.60
C GLN A 146 10.43 -14.73 11.65
N ARG A 147 9.63 -14.58 10.61
CA ARG A 147 9.29 -15.64 9.65
C ARG A 147 9.98 -15.50 8.31
N PHE A 148 10.83 -14.51 8.16
CA PHE A 148 11.50 -14.25 6.88
C PHE A 148 12.37 -15.44 6.46
N THR A 149 12.15 -15.88 5.24
CA THR A 149 12.94 -16.94 4.58
C THR A 149 13.60 -16.34 3.36
N PRO A 150 14.91 -16.22 3.30
CA PRO A 150 15.61 -15.71 2.12
C PRO A 150 15.22 -16.50 0.86
N ALA A 151 14.93 -15.80 -0.22
CA ALA A 151 14.68 -16.42 -1.52
C ALA A 151 16.00 -16.70 -2.27
N ARG A 152 17.04 -15.91 -1.94
CA ARG A 152 18.42 -16.02 -2.46
C ARG A 152 19.40 -15.77 -1.33
N ASP A 153 20.63 -16.27 -1.50
CA ASP A 153 21.71 -15.95 -0.57
C ASP A 153 21.93 -14.43 -0.51
N GLY A 154 21.97 -13.91 0.70
CA GLY A 154 22.15 -12.49 0.97
C GLY A 154 20.86 -11.68 1.04
N ASP A 155 19.68 -12.26 0.77
CA ASP A 155 18.41 -11.58 1.00
C ASP A 155 18.20 -11.34 2.51
N HIS A 156 17.78 -10.13 2.84
CA HIS A 156 17.45 -9.71 4.21
C HIS A 156 16.02 -9.17 4.28
N PRO A 157 15.35 -9.30 5.45
CA PRO A 157 14.02 -8.70 5.60
C PRO A 157 14.12 -7.18 5.49
N TYR A 158 13.33 -6.59 4.61
CA TYR A 158 13.19 -5.15 4.45
C TYR A 158 11.73 -4.76 4.68
N ALA A 159 11.49 -3.97 5.70
CA ALA A 159 10.17 -3.62 6.21
C ALA A 159 9.88 -2.13 6.03
N ILE A 160 8.76 -1.82 5.38
CA ILE A 160 8.23 -0.45 5.26
C ILE A 160 6.96 -0.36 6.10
N VAL A 161 6.84 0.68 6.93
CA VAL A 161 5.56 1.04 7.53
C VAL A 161 4.94 2.19 6.75
N VAL A 162 3.67 2.00 6.33
CA VAL A 162 2.92 3.02 5.57
C VAL A 162 1.92 3.68 6.48
N LEU A 163 2.03 4.99 6.65
CA LEU A 163 1.24 5.81 7.58
C LEU A 163 0.57 6.96 6.85
N ARG A 164 -0.53 7.44 7.40
CA ARG A 164 -1.11 8.71 7.02
C ARG A 164 -0.61 9.80 7.95
N ALA A 165 -0.27 10.96 7.37
CA ALA A 165 0.24 12.09 8.15
C ALA A 165 -0.32 13.41 7.65
N TRP A 166 -0.70 14.30 8.57
CA TRP A 166 -1.05 15.68 8.29
C TRP A 166 -0.29 16.58 9.27
N VAL A 167 0.59 17.40 8.70
CA VAL A 167 1.45 18.29 9.49
C VAL A 167 1.02 19.72 9.22
N GLY A 168 0.37 20.32 10.21
CA GLY A 168 -0.03 21.73 10.23
C GLY A 168 1.07 22.61 10.84
N ASP A 169 0.78 23.90 11.00
CA ASP A 169 1.61 24.81 11.78
C ASP A 169 1.51 24.44 13.28
N ASP A 170 0.34 23.96 13.67
CA ASP A 170 -0.01 23.41 14.98
C ASP A 170 -1.00 22.24 14.81
N ARG A 171 -1.46 21.68 15.93
CA ARG A 171 -2.41 20.56 15.95
C ARG A 171 -3.77 20.96 15.37
N GLU A 172 -4.29 22.15 15.66
CA GLU A 172 -5.60 22.60 15.16
C GLU A 172 -5.60 22.70 13.63
N HIS A 173 -4.55 23.29 13.07
CA HIS A 173 -4.36 23.36 11.62
C HIS A 173 -4.23 21.95 11.01
N ALA A 174 -3.46 21.05 11.63
CA ALA A 174 -3.31 19.68 11.14
C ALA A 174 -4.62 18.89 11.14
N GLU A 175 -5.44 19.01 12.20
CA GLU A 175 -6.78 18.42 12.30
C GLU A 175 -7.72 18.95 11.20
N ALA A 176 -7.64 20.24 10.90
CA ALA A 176 -8.38 20.85 9.80
C ALA A 176 -7.96 20.25 8.46
N LEU A 177 -6.65 20.10 8.22
CA LEU A 177 -6.10 19.47 6.99
C LEU A 177 -6.52 18.00 6.82
N ALA A 178 -6.67 17.25 7.90
CA ALA A 178 -7.09 15.85 7.89
C ALA A 178 -8.60 15.68 7.64
N SER A 179 -9.40 16.70 7.93
CA SER A 179 -10.86 16.61 7.92
C SER A 179 -11.47 16.22 6.57
N PRO A 180 -10.97 16.65 5.38
CA PRO A 180 -11.52 16.23 4.09
C PRO A 180 -11.38 14.72 3.83
N GLU A 181 -10.23 14.14 4.13
CA GLU A 181 -10.03 12.70 3.93
C GLU A 181 -10.84 11.88 4.94
N ARG A 182 -10.87 12.30 6.21
CA ARG A 182 -11.69 11.63 7.23
C ARG A 182 -13.17 11.62 6.85
N LEU A 183 -13.70 12.74 6.35
CA LEU A 183 -15.06 12.80 5.84
C LEU A 183 -15.26 11.87 4.65
N ALA A 184 -14.36 11.91 3.65
CA ALA A 184 -14.45 11.05 2.46
C ALA A 184 -14.44 9.56 2.84
N ASN A 185 -13.61 9.17 3.80
CA ASN A 185 -13.53 7.79 4.29
C ASN A 185 -14.83 7.34 5.00
N VAL A 186 -15.40 8.20 5.84
CA VAL A 186 -16.70 7.91 6.49
C VAL A 186 -17.79 7.71 5.45
N ARG A 187 -17.90 8.62 4.48
CA ARG A 187 -18.90 8.53 3.40
C ARG A 187 -18.68 7.30 2.54
N GLN A 188 -17.46 7.01 2.14
CA GLN A 188 -17.13 5.81 1.37
C GLN A 188 -17.55 4.52 2.09
N LEU A 189 -17.26 4.41 3.38
CA LEU A 189 -17.64 3.25 4.20
C LEU A 189 -19.12 3.18 4.48
N ALA A 190 -19.83 4.32 4.43
CA ALA A 190 -21.29 4.40 4.49
C ALA A 190 -21.97 4.12 3.13
N GLY A 191 -21.18 3.87 2.06
CA GLY A 191 -21.69 3.56 0.72
C GLY A 191 -21.90 4.77 -0.20
N ASP A 192 -21.45 5.95 0.20
CA ASP A 192 -21.55 7.21 -0.56
C ASP A 192 -20.16 7.77 -0.85
N ALA A 193 -19.41 7.12 -1.75
CA ALA A 193 -18.08 7.57 -2.14
C ALA A 193 -18.15 8.94 -2.86
N ALA A 194 -17.33 9.88 -2.39
CA ALA A 194 -17.27 11.22 -2.93
C ALA A 194 -15.83 11.73 -3.00
N ALA A 195 -15.60 12.71 -3.88
CA ALA A 195 -14.32 13.42 -3.94
C ALA A 195 -14.07 14.21 -2.65
N LEU A 196 -12.80 14.50 -2.39
CA LEU A 196 -12.42 15.38 -1.28
C LEU A 196 -13.07 16.76 -1.45
N VAL A 197 -13.57 17.30 -0.36
CA VAL A 197 -14.15 18.64 -0.32
C VAL A 197 -13.18 19.61 0.36
N PRO A 198 -13.29 20.94 0.13
CA PRO A 198 -12.52 21.94 0.86
C PRO A 198 -12.67 21.80 2.39
N VAL A 199 -11.62 22.14 3.13
CA VAL A 199 -11.55 22.04 4.61
C VAL A 199 -12.79 22.64 5.28
N HIS A 200 -13.19 23.87 4.90
CA HIS A 200 -14.35 24.54 5.49
C HIS A 200 -15.67 23.78 5.30
N LYS A 201 -15.81 23.04 4.18
CA LYS A 201 -16.98 22.18 3.92
C LYS A 201 -16.91 20.89 4.74
N ALA A 202 -15.72 20.32 4.88
CA ALA A 202 -15.53 19.12 5.70
C ALA A 202 -15.84 19.40 7.18
N LEU A 203 -15.35 20.51 7.72
CA LEU A 203 -15.61 20.94 9.09
C LEU A 203 -17.08 21.32 9.37
N ALA A 204 -17.78 21.85 8.37
CA ALA A 204 -19.19 22.20 8.47
C ALA A 204 -20.16 21.03 8.17
N TYR A 205 -19.62 19.87 7.77
CA TYR A 205 -20.44 18.73 7.39
C TYR A 205 -21.23 18.16 8.59
N ARG A 206 -22.49 17.86 8.36
CA ARG A 206 -23.36 17.22 9.36
C ARG A 206 -23.55 15.77 8.98
N PHE A 207 -22.98 14.87 9.76
CA PHE A 207 -23.11 13.44 9.54
C PHE A 207 -24.56 12.97 9.75
N SER A 208 -25.01 12.08 8.90
CA SER A 208 -26.23 11.29 9.10
C SER A 208 -26.01 10.21 10.17
N GLU A 209 -27.09 9.61 10.67
CA GLU A 209 -27.00 8.56 11.69
C GLU A 209 -26.12 7.37 11.26
N PRO A 210 -26.25 6.83 10.02
CA PRO A 210 -25.34 5.77 9.53
C PRO A 210 -23.88 6.20 9.48
N GLU A 211 -23.60 7.44 9.07
CA GLU A 211 -22.24 7.98 9.01
C GLU A 211 -21.63 8.18 10.41
N HIS A 212 -22.42 8.58 11.39
CA HIS A 212 -21.97 8.61 12.79
C HIS A 212 -21.53 7.23 13.26
N ALA A 213 -22.33 6.19 13.00
CA ALA A 213 -22.00 4.82 13.37
C ALA A 213 -20.73 4.29 12.68
N VAL A 214 -20.45 4.74 11.47
CA VAL A 214 -19.19 4.45 10.76
C VAL A 214 -18.02 5.19 11.41
N ARG A 215 -18.16 6.52 11.58
CA ARG A 215 -17.12 7.38 12.16
C ARG A 215 -16.65 6.88 13.53
N ASP A 216 -17.60 6.51 14.39
CA ASP A 216 -17.31 6.09 15.76
C ASP A 216 -16.60 4.72 15.84
N ARG A 217 -16.58 3.95 14.73
CA ARG A 217 -15.85 2.70 14.59
C ARG A 217 -14.47 2.85 13.96
N LEU A 218 -14.15 4.03 13.37
CA LEU A 218 -12.85 4.26 12.76
C LEU A 218 -11.79 4.42 13.84
N ASP A 219 -10.74 3.63 13.75
CA ASP A 219 -9.56 3.80 14.57
C ASP A 219 -8.58 4.75 13.85
N LEU A 220 -8.42 5.94 14.39
CA LEU A 220 -7.56 6.98 13.83
C LEU A 220 -6.21 7.10 14.58
N ARG A 221 -5.92 6.19 15.53
CA ARG A 221 -4.69 6.24 16.32
C ARG A 221 -3.42 6.04 15.49
N SER A 222 -3.54 5.46 14.29
CA SER A 222 -2.43 5.34 13.35
C SER A 222 -2.21 6.59 12.48
N ASP A 223 -3.08 7.60 12.58
CA ASP A 223 -2.92 8.86 11.88
C ASP A 223 -1.95 9.76 12.64
N LEU A 224 -0.92 10.22 11.97
CA LEU A 224 0.01 11.20 12.51
C LEU A 224 -0.53 12.60 12.23
N VAL A 225 -1.04 13.28 13.25
CA VAL A 225 -1.67 14.60 13.10
C VAL A 225 -1.11 15.52 14.17
N GLY A 226 -0.59 16.68 13.76
CA GLY A 226 -0.03 17.63 14.70
C GLY A 226 0.90 18.65 14.09
N GLY A 227 1.56 19.43 14.94
CA GLY A 227 2.66 20.29 14.53
C GLY A 227 3.91 19.48 14.13
N PRO A 228 4.91 20.15 13.51
CA PRO A 228 6.07 19.45 12.93
C PRO A 228 6.85 18.59 13.92
N ALA A 229 7.17 19.13 15.11
CA ALA A 229 7.92 18.40 16.14
C ALA A 229 7.11 17.22 16.70
N GLU A 230 5.83 17.42 16.96
CA GLU A 230 4.94 16.40 17.48
C GLU A 230 4.82 15.19 16.53
N VAL A 231 4.64 15.45 15.23
CA VAL A 231 4.54 14.37 14.23
C VAL A 231 5.89 13.69 14.03
N ALA A 232 7.00 14.42 14.09
CA ALA A 232 8.34 13.83 14.03
C ALA A 232 8.59 12.86 15.20
N ASP A 233 8.20 13.23 16.43
CA ASP A 233 8.31 12.36 17.61
C ASP A 233 7.44 11.10 17.48
N GLN A 234 6.18 11.25 17.06
CA GLN A 234 5.27 10.12 16.83
C GLN A 234 5.79 9.16 15.77
N LEU A 235 6.33 9.71 14.66
CA LEU A 235 6.90 8.94 13.57
C LEU A 235 8.12 8.15 14.04
N THR A 236 9.02 8.80 14.78
CA THR A 236 10.23 8.15 15.32
C THR A 236 9.86 7.00 16.26
N ALA A 237 8.95 7.26 17.21
CA ALA A 237 8.50 6.26 18.17
C ALA A 237 7.87 5.02 17.47
N LEU A 238 7.08 5.24 16.40
CA LEU A 238 6.45 4.14 15.67
C LEU A 238 7.47 3.39 14.80
N ALA A 239 8.41 4.09 14.17
CA ALA A 239 9.49 3.47 13.40
C ALA A 239 10.36 2.56 14.30
N GLU A 240 10.75 3.05 15.46
CA GLU A 240 11.50 2.27 16.45
C GLU A 240 10.72 1.06 16.96
N ALA A 241 9.46 1.26 17.36
CA ALA A 241 8.61 0.18 17.88
C ALA A 241 8.36 -0.92 16.83
N SER A 242 8.19 -0.55 15.56
CA SER A 242 7.94 -1.48 14.46
C SER A 242 9.21 -2.15 13.93
N GLY A 243 10.38 -1.55 14.17
CA GLY A 243 11.64 -1.94 13.56
C GLY A 243 11.62 -1.79 12.04
N ALA A 244 10.84 -0.85 11.50
CA ALA A 244 10.79 -0.59 10.07
C ALA A 244 12.11 0.01 9.57
N ASP A 245 12.54 -0.42 8.39
CA ASP A 245 13.72 0.13 7.72
C ASP A 245 13.39 1.45 7.02
N GLU A 246 12.12 1.61 6.64
CA GLU A 246 11.61 2.78 5.94
C GLU A 246 10.21 3.15 6.43
N VAL A 247 9.92 4.45 6.45
CA VAL A 247 8.56 4.97 6.67
C VAL A 247 8.07 5.63 5.40
N MET A 248 6.94 5.15 4.88
CA MET A 248 6.26 5.76 3.75
C MET A 248 5.04 6.54 4.24
N LEU A 249 4.95 7.81 3.85
CA LEU A 249 3.85 8.69 4.27
C LEU A 249 2.89 8.95 3.12
N VAL A 250 1.61 8.88 3.46
CA VAL A 250 0.51 9.27 2.57
C VAL A 250 -0.22 10.45 3.20
N THR A 251 -0.39 11.51 2.44
CA THR A 251 -1.11 12.72 2.87
C THR A 251 -2.09 13.11 1.77
N ASN A 252 -3.37 13.00 2.04
CA ASN A 252 -4.42 13.45 1.15
C ASN A 252 -5.04 14.73 1.71
N THR A 253 -5.00 15.79 0.91
CA THR A 253 -5.61 17.08 1.21
C THR A 253 -6.42 17.52 0.01
N HIS A 254 -7.41 18.39 0.21
CA HIS A 254 -8.16 18.96 -0.89
C HIS A 254 -7.27 19.83 -1.78
N GLU A 255 -6.48 20.71 -1.17
CA GLU A 255 -5.56 21.59 -1.89
C GLU A 255 -4.17 20.93 -2.03
N PRO A 256 -3.63 20.79 -3.25
CA PRO A 256 -2.29 20.23 -3.45
C PRO A 256 -1.17 21.00 -2.72
N ALA A 257 -1.34 22.32 -2.58
CA ALA A 257 -0.37 23.17 -1.86
C ALA A 257 -0.24 22.78 -0.39
N ASP A 258 -1.36 22.42 0.27
CA ASP A 258 -1.37 21.98 1.67
C ASP A 258 -0.61 20.67 1.85
N ARG A 259 -0.77 19.74 0.89
CA ARG A 259 -0.01 18.48 0.88
C ARG A 259 1.49 18.73 0.80
N VAL A 260 1.91 19.59 -0.13
CA VAL A 260 3.32 19.94 -0.28
C VAL A 260 3.84 20.64 0.99
N ALA A 261 3.07 21.53 1.57
CA ALA A 261 3.43 22.23 2.80
C ALA A 261 3.56 21.24 3.98
N SER A 262 2.63 20.28 4.12
CA SER A 262 2.68 19.23 5.16
C SER A 262 3.98 18.41 5.05
N PHE A 263 4.33 17.92 3.86
CA PHE A 263 5.59 17.19 3.66
C PHE A 263 6.83 18.05 3.94
N ARG A 264 6.84 19.33 3.54
CA ARG A 264 7.97 20.22 3.80
C ARG A 264 8.18 20.48 5.30
N ARG A 265 7.09 20.68 6.05
CA ARG A 265 7.15 20.86 7.50
C ARG A 265 7.77 19.63 8.18
N LEU A 266 7.31 18.45 7.81
CA LEU A 266 7.83 17.22 8.41
C LEU A 266 9.29 16.97 7.99
N ALA A 267 9.62 17.12 6.72
CA ALA A 267 10.98 16.94 6.21
C ALA A 267 11.97 17.83 6.98
N ALA A 268 11.61 19.09 7.20
CA ALA A 268 12.44 20.01 8.01
C ALA A 268 12.57 19.53 9.47
N ALA A 269 11.47 19.05 10.09
CA ALA A 269 11.48 18.59 11.48
C ALA A 269 12.33 17.34 11.70
N VAL A 270 12.38 16.43 10.71
CA VAL A 270 13.22 15.21 10.76
C VAL A 270 14.61 15.42 10.14
N GLY A 271 14.98 16.64 9.81
CA GLY A 271 16.32 16.98 9.30
C GLY A 271 16.59 16.52 7.84
N LEU A 272 15.56 16.23 7.06
CA LEU A 272 15.73 15.93 5.64
C LEU A 272 15.98 17.21 4.86
N THR A 273 17.12 17.27 4.18
CA THR A 273 17.45 18.35 3.23
C THR A 273 17.12 17.89 1.82
N ALA A 274 16.63 18.83 0.99
CA ALA A 274 16.48 18.54 -0.44
C ALA A 274 17.84 18.14 -1.02
N PRO A 275 17.92 17.11 -1.88
CA PRO A 275 19.15 16.82 -2.59
C PRO A 275 19.56 18.09 -3.35
N ALA A 276 20.87 18.38 -3.30
CA ALA A 276 21.43 19.46 -4.10
C ALA A 276 21.00 19.24 -5.56
N SER A 277 20.39 20.26 -6.17
CA SER A 277 20.01 20.18 -7.58
C SER A 277 21.23 19.87 -8.43
N ALA A 278 21.21 18.67 -9.05
CA ALA A 278 22.21 18.28 -10.03
C ALA A 278 22.00 19.01 -11.35
#